data_f2274dee1fb18602863dbd61afa42164
#
_entry.id   f2274dee1fb18602863dbd61afa42164
#
_cell.length_a   1.000
_cell.length_b   1.000
_cell.length_c   1.000
_cell.angle_alpha   90.00
_cell.angle_beta   90.00
_cell.angle_gamma   90.00
#
_symmetry.space_group_name_H-M   'P 1'
#
loop_
_entity.id
_entity.type
_entity.pdbx_description
1 polymer ?
#
loop_
_entity_poly.entity_id
_entity_poly.type
_entity_poly.pdbx_seq_one_letter_code
_entity_poly.pdbx_strand_id
1 'polypeptide(L)'
;MRNYFEALLELMRQYVEVSINNRSEIAKINNNGDMSQTAKEREVNKLKEKALKLSEDCITQAEAIIEKIGAKLEEMNVGNVIPDMQGVFAYLTASGGKCDEKVIVNLIKPYRGNVTAMRAIASVADNAGVGIASKQIIESFIFDIENVKQEIDTSLKLVFTGSMSATQAGRDIQRQASILGIDIVSDIKDEYTDNQLLRKAFGLA
;
A
#
# COMPACT_ATOMS: atom_id res chain seq x y z
N MET A 1 3.50 -0.84 -14.16
CA MET A 1 3.40 -1.02 -12.69
C MET A 1 3.43 0.33 -11.96
N ARG A 2 4.49 1.15 -12.08
CA ARG A 2 4.63 2.46 -11.40
C ARG A 2 3.37 3.35 -11.50
N ASN A 3 2.82 3.52 -12.70
CA ASN A 3 1.63 4.34 -12.93
C ASN A 3 0.39 3.89 -12.11
N TYR A 4 0.30 2.61 -11.73
CA TYR A 4 -0.80 2.14 -10.89
C TYR A 4 -0.64 2.58 -9.44
N PHE A 5 0.58 2.55 -8.91
CA PHE A 5 0.86 3.06 -7.57
C PHE A 5 0.66 4.57 -7.49
N GLU A 6 1.11 5.32 -8.51
CA GLU A 6 0.87 6.75 -8.62
C GLU A 6 -0.63 7.07 -8.71
N ALA A 7 -1.42 6.25 -9.42
CA ALA A 7 -2.87 6.41 -9.48
C ALA A 7 -3.55 6.15 -8.13
N LEU A 8 -3.07 5.20 -7.32
CA LEU A 8 -3.57 5.00 -5.96
C LEU A 8 -3.28 6.21 -5.05
N LEU A 9 -2.08 6.77 -5.13
CA LEU A 9 -1.74 7.97 -4.38
C LEU A 9 -2.58 9.17 -4.81
N GLU A 10 -2.84 9.32 -6.11
CA GLU A 10 -3.70 10.38 -6.63
C GLU A 10 -5.16 10.24 -6.15
N LEU A 11 -5.69 9.02 -6.17
CA LEU A 11 -7.02 8.74 -5.63
C LEU A 11 -7.13 9.12 -4.15
N MET A 12 -6.09 8.83 -3.37
CA MET A 12 -6.04 9.22 -1.97
C MET A 12 -5.97 10.73 -1.79
N ARG A 13 -5.21 11.47 -2.63
CA ARG A 13 -5.16 12.94 -2.58
C ARG A 13 -6.55 13.54 -2.81
N GLN A 14 -7.24 13.08 -3.83
CA GLN A 14 -8.60 13.52 -4.15
C GLN A 14 -9.57 13.25 -3.00
N TYR A 15 -9.49 12.08 -2.39
CA TYR A 15 -10.30 11.74 -1.22
C TYR A 15 -10.01 12.66 -0.03
N VAL A 16 -8.73 12.91 0.28
CA VAL A 16 -8.31 13.80 1.38
C VAL A 16 -8.79 15.23 1.15
N GLU A 17 -8.62 15.77 -0.05
CA GLU A 17 -9.05 17.13 -0.41
C GLU A 17 -10.56 17.31 -0.22
N VAL A 18 -11.37 16.38 -0.75
CA VAL A 18 -12.83 16.45 -0.59
C VAL A 18 -13.24 16.26 0.88
N SER A 19 -12.54 15.41 1.62
CA SER A 19 -12.80 15.20 3.05
C SER A 19 -12.52 16.44 3.88
N ILE A 20 -11.44 17.17 3.60
CA ILE A 20 -11.11 18.44 4.25
C ILE A 20 -12.18 19.50 3.92
N ASN A 21 -12.56 19.62 2.65
CA ASN A 21 -13.58 20.58 2.21
C ASN A 21 -14.92 20.30 2.89
N ASN A 22 -15.35 19.04 2.95
CA ASN A 22 -16.61 18.65 3.62
C ASN A 22 -16.58 19.01 5.10
N ARG A 23 -15.46 18.82 5.81
CA ARG A 23 -15.31 19.21 7.22
C ARG A 23 -15.45 20.72 7.39
N SER A 24 -14.78 21.50 6.55
CA SER A 24 -14.85 22.95 6.57
C SER A 24 -16.30 23.42 6.39
N GLU A 25 -17.04 22.83 5.45
CA GLU A 25 -18.44 23.14 5.22
C GLU A 25 -19.33 22.77 6.41
N ILE A 26 -19.14 21.60 7.02
CA ILE A 26 -19.86 21.18 8.23
C ILE A 26 -19.59 22.18 9.37
N ALA A 27 -18.35 22.61 9.55
CA ALA A 27 -18.02 23.60 10.59
C ALA A 27 -18.71 24.93 10.32
N LYS A 28 -18.77 25.42 9.08
CA LYS A 28 -19.50 26.64 8.69
C LYS A 28 -21.00 26.51 8.99
N ILE A 29 -21.62 25.38 8.63
CA ILE A 29 -23.04 25.12 8.89
C ILE A 29 -23.33 25.14 10.38
N ASN A 30 -22.53 24.45 11.19
CA ASN A 30 -22.71 24.36 12.64
C ASN A 30 -22.57 25.73 13.33
N ASN A 31 -21.66 26.59 12.83
CA ASN A 31 -21.41 27.92 13.36
C ASN A 31 -22.34 28.99 12.82
N ASN A 32 -23.23 28.69 11.86
CA ASN A 32 -24.14 29.65 11.29
C ASN A 32 -25.30 29.95 12.27
N GLY A 33 -25.31 31.17 12.83
CA GLY A 33 -26.30 31.64 13.79
C GLY A 33 -27.72 31.82 13.17
N ASP A 34 -27.79 32.04 11.87
CA ASP A 34 -29.04 32.32 11.17
C ASP A 34 -29.85 31.05 10.77
N MET A 35 -29.23 29.89 10.89
CA MET A 35 -29.84 28.60 10.58
C MET A 35 -30.52 27.97 11.82
N SER A 36 -31.75 27.47 11.65
CA SER A 36 -32.38 26.63 12.66
C SER A 36 -31.63 25.29 12.82
N GLN A 37 -31.73 24.66 14.00
CA GLN A 37 -31.09 23.36 14.27
C GLN A 37 -31.48 22.30 13.24
N THR A 38 -32.75 22.20 12.90
CA THR A 38 -33.29 21.26 11.90
C THR A 38 -32.68 21.50 10.50
N ALA A 39 -32.49 22.79 10.13
CA ALA A 39 -31.86 23.12 8.85
C ALA A 39 -30.37 22.71 8.83
N LYS A 40 -29.65 22.94 9.94
CA LYS A 40 -28.25 22.50 10.09
C LYS A 40 -28.13 20.98 9.94
N GLU A 41 -28.94 20.24 10.68
CA GLU A 41 -28.94 18.76 10.64
C GLU A 41 -29.20 18.24 9.21
N ARG A 42 -30.15 18.84 8.49
CA ARG A 42 -30.45 18.47 7.11
C ARG A 42 -29.25 18.68 6.19
N GLU A 43 -28.59 19.83 6.27
CA GLU A 43 -27.44 20.13 5.40
C GLU A 43 -26.20 19.29 5.77
N VAL A 44 -25.95 19.08 7.07
CA VAL A 44 -24.88 18.18 7.54
C VAL A 44 -25.13 16.74 7.06
N ASN A 45 -26.36 16.24 7.11
CA ASN A 45 -26.68 14.90 6.64
C ASN A 45 -26.44 14.75 5.13
N LYS A 46 -26.77 15.74 4.31
CA LYS A 46 -26.42 15.74 2.88
C LYS A 46 -24.92 15.64 2.63
N LEU A 47 -24.11 16.33 3.42
CA LEU A 47 -22.65 16.25 3.30
C LEU A 47 -22.12 14.88 3.74
N LYS A 48 -22.71 14.28 4.79
CA LYS A 48 -22.38 12.91 5.22
C LYS A 48 -22.70 11.87 4.14
N GLU A 49 -23.89 11.97 3.51
CA GLU A 49 -24.26 11.08 2.41
C GLU A 49 -23.31 11.21 1.22
N LYS A 50 -22.91 12.45 0.87
CA LYS A 50 -21.89 12.67 -0.18
C LYS A 50 -20.54 12.09 0.19
N ALA A 51 -20.13 12.21 1.45
CA ALA A 51 -18.87 11.65 1.93
C ALA A 51 -18.87 10.12 1.89
N LEU A 52 -19.99 9.49 2.27
CA LEU A 52 -20.17 8.04 2.21
C LEU A 52 -20.06 7.55 0.75
N LYS A 53 -20.80 8.17 -0.15
CA LYS A 53 -20.75 7.84 -1.57
C LYS A 53 -19.32 8.00 -2.15
N LEU A 54 -18.63 9.07 -1.81
CA LEU A 54 -17.24 9.26 -2.22
C LEU A 54 -16.33 8.12 -1.72
N SER A 55 -16.51 7.71 -0.46
CA SER A 55 -15.78 6.58 0.12
C SER A 55 -15.99 5.30 -0.68
N GLU A 56 -17.26 4.97 -1.00
CA GLU A 56 -17.64 3.80 -1.80
C GLU A 56 -17.04 3.87 -3.22
N ASP A 57 -17.12 5.02 -3.86
CA ASP A 57 -16.56 5.26 -5.20
C ASP A 57 -15.03 5.11 -5.19
N CYS A 58 -14.36 5.63 -4.15
CA CYS A 58 -12.91 5.49 -3.99
C CYS A 58 -12.50 4.03 -3.75
N ILE A 59 -13.23 3.28 -2.93
CA ILE A 59 -12.98 1.84 -2.72
C ILE A 59 -13.08 1.10 -4.05
N THR A 60 -14.14 1.32 -4.80
CA THR A 60 -14.36 0.65 -6.09
C THR A 60 -13.23 0.96 -7.09
N GLN A 61 -12.80 2.23 -7.18
CA GLN A 61 -11.70 2.61 -8.06
C GLN A 61 -10.37 2.01 -7.61
N ALA A 62 -10.10 1.99 -6.29
CA ALA A 62 -8.91 1.39 -5.72
C ALA A 62 -8.84 -0.11 -6.04
N GLU A 63 -9.92 -0.85 -5.84
CA GLU A 63 -10.02 -2.28 -6.15
C GLU A 63 -9.71 -2.54 -7.63
N ALA A 64 -10.26 -1.74 -8.55
CA ALA A 64 -9.96 -1.86 -9.97
C ALA A 64 -8.48 -1.62 -10.33
N ILE A 65 -7.79 -0.73 -9.61
CA ILE A 65 -6.35 -0.49 -9.79
C ILE A 65 -5.54 -1.65 -9.19
N ILE A 66 -5.92 -2.14 -8.01
CA ILE A 66 -5.27 -3.25 -7.31
C ILE A 66 -5.35 -4.54 -8.15
N GLU A 67 -6.48 -4.80 -8.80
CA GLU A 67 -6.61 -5.93 -9.73
C GLU A 67 -5.64 -5.83 -10.90
N LYS A 68 -5.41 -4.62 -11.44
CA LYS A 68 -4.40 -4.40 -12.49
C LYS A 68 -2.97 -4.61 -11.98
N ILE A 69 -2.69 -4.26 -10.73
CA ILE A 69 -1.41 -4.57 -10.08
C ILE A 69 -1.26 -6.09 -9.98
N GLY A 70 -2.29 -6.79 -9.50
CA GLY A 70 -2.31 -8.25 -9.40
C GLY A 70 -2.06 -8.94 -10.75
N ALA A 71 -2.81 -8.56 -11.77
CA ALA A 71 -2.61 -9.10 -13.13
C ALA A 71 -1.17 -8.86 -13.64
N LYS A 72 -0.60 -7.68 -13.34
CA LYS A 72 0.77 -7.38 -13.74
C LYS A 72 1.81 -8.19 -12.97
N LEU A 73 1.57 -8.48 -11.69
CA LEU A 73 2.40 -9.38 -10.90
C LEU A 73 2.36 -10.80 -11.46
N GLU A 74 1.21 -11.29 -11.86
CA GLU A 74 1.05 -12.60 -12.53
C GLU A 74 1.81 -12.65 -13.85
N GLU A 75 1.69 -11.64 -14.71
CA GLU A 75 2.47 -11.54 -15.94
C GLU A 75 3.98 -11.60 -15.67
N MET A 76 4.46 -10.92 -14.64
CA MET A 76 5.88 -10.93 -14.27
C MET A 76 6.33 -12.32 -13.78
N ASN A 77 5.43 -13.12 -13.21
CA ASN A 77 5.74 -14.43 -12.69
C ASN A 77 5.66 -15.55 -13.77
N VAL A 78 4.79 -15.40 -14.76
CA VAL A 78 4.51 -16.45 -15.78
C VAL A 78 5.37 -16.31 -17.04
N GLY A 79 5.83 -15.12 -17.39
CA GLY A 79 6.43 -14.81 -18.69
C GLY A 79 7.92 -14.53 -18.72
N ASN A 80 8.58 -14.44 -17.60
CA ASN A 80 9.94 -13.93 -17.59
C ASN A 80 10.99 -15.03 -17.74
N VAL A 81 11.83 -14.87 -18.77
CA VAL A 81 13.19 -15.38 -18.78
C VAL A 81 13.79 -15.07 -17.39
N ILE A 82 14.08 -16.12 -16.64
CA ILE A 82 14.72 -15.98 -15.32
C ILE A 82 16.00 -15.18 -15.57
N PRO A 83 16.16 -14.00 -14.96
CA PRO A 83 17.39 -13.23 -15.12
C PRO A 83 18.61 -14.08 -14.76
N ASP A 84 19.78 -13.79 -15.34
CA ASP A 84 21.00 -14.52 -15.03
C ASP A 84 21.27 -14.46 -13.52
N MET A 85 21.00 -15.58 -12.83
CA MET A 85 21.19 -15.74 -11.39
C MET A 85 22.48 -16.50 -11.05
N GLN A 86 23.34 -16.75 -12.04
CA GLN A 86 24.55 -17.57 -11.84
C GLN A 86 25.43 -16.99 -10.71
N GLY A 87 25.58 -15.67 -10.65
CA GLY A 87 26.35 -15.01 -9.59
C GLY A 87 25.77 -15.25 -8.20
N VAL A 88 24.45 -15.21 -8.06
CA VAL A 88 23.76 -15.47 -6.78
C VAL A 88 23.92 -16.94 -6.39
N PHE A 89 23.69 -17.86 -7.31
CA PHE A 89 23.84 -19.30 -7.07
C PHE A 89 25.26 -19.69 -6.72
N ALA A 90 26.26 -19.16 -7.46
CA ALA A 90 27.66 -19.39 -7.15
C ALA A 90 28.03 -18.89 -5.74
N TYR A 91 27.59 -17.70 -5.35
CA TYR A 91 27.83 -17.19 -4.01
C TYR A 91 27.20 -18.06 -2.92
N LEU A 92 25.92 -18.40 -3.06
CA LEU A 92 25.19 -19.22 -2.08
C LEU A 92 25.86 -20.60 -1.92
N THR A 93 26.26 -21.23 -3.03
CA THR A 93 26.91 -22.54 -3.03
C THR A 93 28.34 -22.47 -2.43
N ALA A 94 29.09 -21.44 -2.79
CA ALA A 94 30.50 -21.29 -2.34
C ALA A 94 30.61 -20.90 -0.86
N SER A 95 29.63 -20.18 -0.33
CA SER A 95 29.66 -19.70 1.07
C SER A 95 29.43 -20.82 2.10
N GLY A 96 28.94 -22.00 1.68
CA GLY A 96 28.80 -23.18 2.53
C GLY A 96 28.06 -22.94 3.84
N GLY A 97 26.96 -22.17 3.77
CA GLY A 97 26.13 -21.83 4.94
C GLY A 97 26.61 -20.60 5.74
N LYS A 98 27.76 -20.00 5.42
CA LYS A 98 28.29 -18.79 6.07
C LYS A 98 28.03 -17.53 5.23
N CYS A 99 26.79 -17.32 4.84
CA CYS A 99 26.41 -16.14 4.07
C CYS A 99 26.29 -14.90 4.96
N ASP A 100 26.87 -13.79 4.54
CA ASP A 100 26.65 -12.49 5.15
C ASP A 100 25.25 -11.96 4.71
N GLU A 101 24.41 -11.61 5.67
CA GLU A 101 23.05 -11.14 5.43
C GLU A 101 23.01 -9.90 4.53
N LYS A 102 23.93 -8.95 4.71
CA LYS A 102 24.00 -7.73 3.89
C LYS A 102 24.35 -8.06 2.45
N VAL A 103 25.23 -9.04 2.24
CA VAL A 103 25.62 -9.49 0.90
C VAL A 103 24.42 -10.16 0.23
N ILE A 104 23.68 -11.03 0.94
CA ILE A 104 22.47 -11.67 0.40
C ILE A 104 21.44 -10.61 -0.01
N VAL A 105 21.11 -9.68 0.87
CA VAL A 105 20.15 -8.59 0.56
C VAL A 105 20.55 -7.84 -0.71
N ASN A 106 21.82 -7.52 -0.88
CA ASN A 106 22.32 -6.83 -2.08
C ASN A 106 22.25 -7.70 -3.34
N LEU A 107 22.57 -9.00 -3.22
CA LEU A 107 22.54 -9.94 -4.34
C LEU A 107 21.11 -10.23 -4.83
N ILE A 108 20.14 -10.30 -3.92
CA ILE A 108 18.74 -10.58 -4.29
C ILE A 108 17.98 -9.32 -4.73
N LYS A 109 18.51 -8.13 -4.43
CA LYS A 109 17.86 -6.85 -4.76
C LYS A 109 17.42 -6.70 -6.23
N PRO A 110 18.21 -7.13 -7.24
CA PRO A 110 17.80 -7.07 -8.65
C PRO A 110 16.59 -7.96 -8.99
N TYR A 111 16.32 -8.98 -8.18
CA TYR A 111 15.26 -9.97 -8.41
C TYR A 111 13.97 -9.66 -7.64
N ARG A 112 13.93 -8.53 -6.93
CA ARG A 112 12.73 -8.07 -6.23
C ARG A 112 11.56 -7.93 -7.23
N GLY A 113 10.39 -8.39 -6.83
CA GLY A 113 9.22 -8.39 -7.68
C GLY A 113 9.10 -9.61 -8.60
N ASN A 114 10.08 -10.51 -8.64
CA ASN A 114 10.01 -11.76 -9.38
C ASN A 114 10.00 -12.97 -8.42
N VAL A 115 8.79 -13.43 -8.08
CA VAL A 115 8.58 -14.56 -7.14
C VAL A 115 9.25 -15.84 -7.63
N THR A 116 9.22 -16.11 -8.94
CA THR A 116 9.85 -17.31 -9.52
C THR A 116 11.37 -17.28 -9.31
N ALA A 117 12.02 -16.16 -9.57
CA ALA A 117 13.45 -15.99 -9.31
C ALA A 117 13.77 -16.13 -7.81
N MET A 118 12.97 -15.50 -6.94
CA MET A 118 13.15 -15.57 -5.49
C MET A 118 12.97 -17.00 -4.96
N ARG A 119 12.00 -17.75 -5.45
CA ARG A 119 11.81 -19.17 -5.10
C ARG A 119 12.97 -20.05 -5.58
N ALA A 120 13.53 -19.78 -6.78
CA ALA A 120 14.71 -20.48 -7.25
C ALA A 120 15.93 -20.19 -6.36
N ILE A 121 16.11 -18.93 -5.94
CA ILE A 121 17.17 -18.54 -4.98
C ILE A 121 16.97 -19.26 -3.64
N ALA A 122 15.73 -19.31 -3.12
CA ALA A 122 15.42 -20.02 -1.88
C ALA A 122 15.78 -21.51 -1.97
N SER A 123 15.41 -22.17 -3.07
CA SER A 123 15.74 -23.60 -3.30
C SER A 123 17.25 -23.85 -3.33
N VAL A 124 18.02 -22.97 -3.97
CA VAL A 124 19.50 -23.10 -3.98
C VAL A 124 20.07 -22.84 -2.59
N ALA A 125 19.54 -21.86 -1.84
CA ALA A 125 19.95 -21.58 -0.48
C ALA A 125 19.72 -22.78 0.46
N ASP A 126 18.59 -23.48 0.28
CA ASP A 126 18.27 -24.70 1.02
C ASP A 126 19.30 -25.81 0.74
N ASN A 127 19.58 -26.06 -0.54
CA ASN A 127 20.51 -27.09 -0.95
C ASN A 127 21.97 -26.78 -0.55
N ALA A 128 22.34 -25.50 -0.52
CA ALA A 128 23.67 -25.03 -0.12
C ALA A 128 23.88 -25.04 1.41
N GLY A 129 22.86 -25.34 2.20
CA GLY A 129 22.96 -25.32 3.66
C GLY A 129 23.10 -23.91 4.25
N VAL A 130 22.54 -22.89 3.57
CA VAL A 130 22.54 -21.49 4.03
C VAL A 130 21.89 -21.38 5.41
N GLY A 131 22.45 -20.55 6.29
CA GLY A 131 21.98 -20.39 7.65
C GLY A 131 20.51 -19.90 7.76
N ILE A 132 19.84 -20.23 8.84
CA ILE A 132 18.41 -19.95 9.07
C ILE A 132 18.09 -18.46 8.89
N ALA A 133 18.90 -17.55 9.43
CA ALA A 133 18.67 -16.11 9.32
C ALA A 133 18.64 -15.63 7.86
N SER A 134 19.57 -16.10 7.04
CA SER A 134 19.63 -15.78 5.61
C SER A 134 18.46 -16.34 4.81
N LYS A 135 18.00 -17.55 5.16
CA LYS A 135 16.79 -18.16 4.57
C LYS A 135 15.54 -17.34 4.91
N GLN A 136 15.39 -16.95 6.17
CA GLN A 136 14.27 -16.11 6.61
C GLN A 136 14.21 -14.77 5.87
N ILE A 137 15.37 -14.17 5.55
CA ILE A 137 15.42 -12.96 4.72
C ILE A 137 14.84 -13.23 3.31
N ILE A 138 15.26 -14.32 2.66
CA ILE A 138 14.79 -14.67 1.32
C ILE A 138 13.28 -14.97 1.35
N GLU A 139 12.83 -15.75 2.31
CA GLU A 139 11.42 -16.11 2.50
C GLU A 139 10.54 -14.89 2.81
N SER A 140 11.04 -13.93 3.61
CA SER A 140 10.30 -12.70 3.89
C SER A 140 10.05 -11.87 2.64
N PHE A 141 11.00 -11.81 1.71
CA PHE A 141 10.79 -11.13 0.43
C PHE A 141 9.74 -11.82 -0.44
N ILE A 142 9.70 -13.16 -0.44
CA ILE A 142 8.67 -13.91 -1.16
C ILE A 142 7.29 -13.60 -0.56
N PHE A 143 7.17 -13.71 0.75
CA PHE A 143 5.95 -13.41 1.49
C PHE A 143 5.48 -11.97 1.27
N ASP A 144 6.38 -11.00 1.36
CA ASP A 144 6.06 -9.59 1.14
C ASP A 144 5.50 -9.36 -0.26
N ILE A 145 6.10 -9.97 -1.31
CA ILE A 145 5.63 -9.85 -2.70
C ILE A 145 4.23 -10.46 -2.87
N GLU A 146 4.00 -11.63 -2.30
CA GLU A 146 2.72 -12.34 -2.39
C GLU A 146 1.59 -11.59 -1.68
N ASN A 147 1.90 -10.81 -0.67
CA ASN A 147 0.92 -10.05 0.11
C ASN A 147 0.73 -8.60 -0.33
N VAL A 148 1.54 -8.08 -1.28
CA VAL A 148 1.46 -6.67 -1.74
C VAL A 148 0.03 -6.24 -2.03
N LYS A 149 -0.72 -7.05 -2.78
CA LYS A 149 -2.11 -6.74 -3.15
C LYS A 149 -3.01 -6.58 -1.94
N GLN A 150 -2.94 -7.52 -1.00
CA GLN A 150 -3.76 -7.53 0.21
C GLN A 150 -3.42 -6.36 1.14
N GLU A 151 -2.15 -6.06 1.30
CA GLU A 151 -1.68 -4.96 2.15
C GLU A 151 -2.15 -3.60 1.63
N ILE A 152 -2.06 -3.37 0.31
CA ILE A 152 -2.55 -2.16 -0.33
C ILE A 152 -4.07 -2.03 -0.16
N ASP A 153 -4.82 -3.10 -0.45
CA ASP A 153 -6.28 -3.12 -0.33
C ASP A 153 -6.72 -2.79 1.09
N THR A 154 -6.09 -3.41 2.08
CA THR A 154 -6.36 -3.17 3.50
C THR A 154 -6.10 -1.72 3.88
N SER A 155 -4.94 -1.17 3.52
CA SER A 155 -4.57 0.21 3.86
C SER A 155 -5.54 1.22 3.24
N LEU A 156 -5.93 1.03 1.98
CA LEU A 156 -6.87 1.93 1.30
C LEU A 156 -8.28 1.86 1.86
N LYS A 157 -8.79 0.66 2.14
CA LYS A 157 -10.09 0.49 2.79
C LYS A 157 -10.13 1.16 4.16
N LEU A 158 -9.07 1.04 4.95
CA LEU A 158 -8.97 1.70 6.25
C LEU A 158 -8.95 3.24 6.14
N VAL A 159 -8.32 3.80 5.10
CA VAL A 159 -8.36 5.25 4.86
C VAL A 159 -9.75 5.70 4.45
N PHE A 160 -10.35 5.06 3.45
CA PHE A 160 -11.65 5.48 2.93
C PHE A 160 -12.80 5.27 3.92
N THR A 161 -12.62 4.38 4.90
CA THR A 161 -13.54 4.22 6.04
C THR A 161 -13.18 5.10 7.25
N GLY A 162 -12.13 5.91 7.16
CA GLY A 162 -11.70 6.81 8.23
C GLY A 162 -11.02 6.10 9.41
N SER A 163 -10.56 4.86 9.24
CA SER A 163 -9.92 4.07 10.29
C SER A 163 -8.39 4.20 10.31
N MET A 164 -7.79 4.78 9.27
CA MET A 164 -6.35 5.03 9.11
C MET A 164 -6.11 6.42 8.53
N SER A 165 -5.00 7.07 8.89
CA SER A 165 -4.63 8.34 8.28
C SER A 165 -4.13 8.12 6.84
N ALA A 166 -4.43 9.07 5.96
CA ALA A 166 -3.97 9.02 4.58
C ALA A 166 -2.43 9.11 4.48
N THR A 167 -1.78 9.80 5.40
CA THR A 167 -0.31 9.84 5.50
C THR A 167 0.27 8.44 5.77
N GLN A 168 -0.32 7.68 6.68
CA GLN A 168 0.13 6.32 6.98
C GLN A 168 -0.09 5.39 5.77
N ALA A 169 -1.27 5.41 5.19
CA ALA A 169 -1.56 4.58 4.01
C ALA A 169 -0.69 4.96 2.79
N GLY A 170 -0.38 6.24 2.62
CA GLY A 170 0.56 6.68 1.60
C GLY A 170 1.96 6.08 1.77
N ARG A 171 2.44 6.00 3.02
CA ARG A 171 3.71 5.33 3.35
C ARG A 171 3.63 3.82 3.12
N ASP A 172 2.50 3.20 3.44
CA ASP A 172 2.29 1.77 3.21
C ASP A 172 2.30 1.46 1.71
N ILE A 173 1.61 2.24 0.88
CA ILE A 173 1.65 2.13 -0.59
C ILE A 173 3.07 2.32 -1.11
N GLN A 174 3.81 3.32 -0.62
CA GLN A 174 5.21 3.55 -0.99
C GLN A 174 6.08 2.35 -0.61
N ARG A 175 5.90 1.79 0.58
CA ARG A 175 6.61 0.58 1.03
C ARG A 175 6.31 -0.61 0.12
N GLN A 176 5.03 -0.85 -0.22
CA GLN A 176 4.64 -1.94 -1.11
C GLN A 176 5.24 -1.78 -2.51
N ALA A 177 5.27 -0.56 -3.05
CA ALA A 177 5.95 -0.27 -4.32
C ALA A 177 7.46 -0.59 -4.23
N SER A 178 8.11 -0.20 -3.13
CA SER A 178 9.54 -0.47 -2.89
C SER A 178 9.87 -1.97 -2.82
N ILE A 179 8.98 -2.80 -2.28
CA ILE A 179 9.12 -4.27 -2.28
C ILE A 179 9.23 -4.80 -3.72
N LEU A 180 8.49 -4.21 -4.65
CA LEU A 180 8.52 -4.54 -6.07
C LEU A 180 9.63 -3.85 -6.85
N GLY A 181 10.54 -3.13 -6.18
CA GLY A 181 11.61 -2.38 -6.82
C GLY A 181 11.15 -1.11 -7.53
N ILE A 182 9.96 -0.61 -7.20
CA ILE A 182 9.38 0.60 -7.78
C ILE A 182 9.62 1.76 -6.82
N ASP A 183 10.34 2.76 -7.29
CA ASP A 183 10.61 3.97 -6.51
C ASP A 183 9.50 5.01 -6.77
N ILE A 184 8.70 5.27 -5.75
CA ILE A 184 7.69 6.32 -5.69
C ILE A 184 7.81 7.06 -4.36
N VAL A 185 7.38 8.30 -4.32
CA VAL A 185 7.34 9.11 -3.11
C VAL A 185 5.89 9.45 -2.80
N SER A 186 5.44 9.16 -1.58
CA SER A 186 4.18 9.66 -1.07
C SER A 186 4.39 11.04 -0.46
N ASP A 187 3.76 12.05 -1.04
CA ASP A 187 3.69 13.43 -0.55
C ASP A 187 2.38 13.74 0.18
N ILE A 188 1.56 12.72 0.41
CA ILE A 188 0.28 12.86 1.08
C ILE A 188 0.51 13.30 2.52
N LYS A 189 0.02 14.49 2.84
CA LYS A 189 0.00 15.06 4.19
C LYS A 189 -1.45 15.13 4.63
N ASP A 190 -1.76 14.40 5.67
CA ASP A 190 -3.00 14.55 6.41
C ASP A 190 -2.68 15.46 7.61
N GLU A 191 -3.08 16.72 7.51
CA GLU A 191 -2.90 17.68 8.61
C GLU A 191 -3.77 17.32 9.83
N TYR A 192 -4.70 16.40 9.63
CA TYR A 192 -5.60 15.91 10.67
C TYR A 192 -5.38 14.42 10.89
N THR A 193 -4.26 14.06 11.50
CA THR A 193 -3.95 12.68 11.91
C THR A 193 -4.90 12.13 12.96
N ASP A 194 -5.83 12.94 13.46
CA ASP A 194 -6.77 12.54 14.49
C ASP A 194 -8.05 11.97 13.86
N ASN A 195 -8.02 10.67 13.56
CA ASN A 195 -9.19 9.92 13.11
C ASN A 195 -10.36 9.98 14.14
N GLN A 196 -10.09 10.28 15.40
CA GLN A 196 -11.14 10.49 16.39
C GLN A 196 -11.95 11.76 16.08
N LEU A 197 -11.34 12.79 15.51
CA LEU A 197 -12.06 13.99 15.06
C LEU A 197 -12.92 13.67 13.83
N LEU A 198 -12.46 12.84 12.90
CA LEU A 198 -13.26 12.34 11.78
C LEU A 198 -14.46 11.53 12.27
N ARG A 199 -14.23 10.51 13.10
CA ARG A 199 -15.29 9.69 13.69
C ARG A 199 -16.29 10.56 14.45
N LYS A 200 -15.82 11.51 15.24
CA LYS A 200 -16.64 12.43 16.03
C LYS A 200 -17.43 13.41 15.14
N ALA A 201 -16.81 13.94 14.09
CA ALA A 201 -17.46 14.84 13.12
C ALA A 201 -18.55 14.11 12.29
N PHE A 202 -18.33 12.83 11.98
CA PHE A 202 -19.29 12.02 11.21
C PHE A 202 -20.24 11.18 12.08
N GLY A 203 -20.15 11.27 13.42
CA GLY A 203 -20.99 10.50 14.34
C GLY A 203 -20.79 8.98 14.23
N LEU A 204 -19.58 8.56 13.83
CA LEU A 204 -19.16 7.15 13.68
C LEU A 204 -18.43 6.64 14.94
N ALA A 205 -18.64 7.30 16.09
CA ALA A 205 -18.06 6.88 17.38
C ALA A 205 -18.85 5.72 17.96
#